data_f4d7e8651d83012c3a216b744a1e2e2c
#
_entry.id   f4d7e8651d83012c3a216b744a1e2e2c
#
_cell.length_a   1.000
_cell.length_b   1.000
_cell.length_c   1.000
_cell.angle_alpha   90.00
_cell.angle_beta   90.00
_cell.angle_gamma   90.00
#
_symmetry.space_group_name_H-M   'P 1'
#
loop_
_entity.id
_entity.type
_entity.pdbx_description
1 polymer ?
#
loop_
_entity_poly.entity_id
_entity_poly.type
_entity_poly.pdbx_seq_one_letter_code
_entity_poly.pdbx_strand_id
1 'polypeptide(L)'
;MNTIEYLILHCSDSLFGSAAEIRRWHIARGWSDIGYHLVILNGLILPDTKHQKQLYLPFMDGAVEIGRRFDGDPFISQSEVGAHALGLNANSLGICLIGIDTFTAAQFVSLARAIRALEAHPLGAHLRRDRILGHYQTPQAGGKTCPNFNVPRFVQDIDKIFATLHANPADYRRTA
;
A
#
# COMPACT_ATOMS: atom_id res chain seq x y z
N MET A 1 1.54 23.86 -2.85
CA MET A 1 1.69 22.43 -3.11
C MET A 1 2.70 21.88 -2.12
N ASN A 2 2.44 20.72 -1.53
CA ASN A 2 3.37 20.08 -0.60
C ASN A 2 4.19 19.02 -1.35
N THR A 3 5.47 18.92 -1.02
CA THR A 3 6.33 17.87 -1.56
C THR A 3 5.92 16.48 -1.06
N ILE A 4 6.09 15.48 -1.91
CA ILE A 4 5.93 14.05 -1.52
C ILE A 4 7.18 13.64 -0.76
N GLU A 5 7.05 13.47 0.56
CA GLU A 5 8.16 13.14 1.44
C GLU A 5 8.05 11.74 2.05
N TYR A 6 6.84 11.20 2.14
CA TYR A 6 6.56 9.94 2.81
C TYR A 6 5.88 8.94 1.89
N LEU A 7 6.17 7.67 2.10
CA LEU A 7 5.33 6.55 1.68
C LEU A 7 4.74 5.90 2.92
N ILE A 8 3.41 5.79 2.97
CA ILE A 8 2.73 5.13 4.08
C ILE A 8 2.13 3.82 3.60
N LEU A 9 2.55 2.73 4.25
CA LEU A 9 2.13 1.38 3.91
C LEU A 9 0.93 0.98 4.76
N HIS A 10 -0.07 0.37 4.10
CA HIS A 10 -1.34 -0.04 4.68
C HIS A 10 -1.71 -1.47 4.29
N CYS A 11 -2.62 -2.07 5.04
CA CYS A 11 -3.42 -3.21 4.62
C CYS A 11 -4.88 -2.79 4.41
N SER A 12 -5.61 -3.56 3.61
CA SER A 12 -7.02 -3.26 3.33
C SER A 12 -7.97 -3.66 4.44
N ASP A 13 -7.49 -4.44 5.42
CA ASP A 13 -8.32 -5.09 6.43
C ASP A 13 -9.42 -5.98 5.82
N SER A 14 -9.11 -6.59 4.69
CA SER A 14 -9.99 -7.48 3.94
C SER A 14 -9.17 -8.59 3.26
N LEU A 15 -9.69 -9.82 3.24
CA LEU A 15 -9.04 -10.96 2.58
C LEU A 15 -9.07 -10.87 1.06
N PHE A 16 -9.92 -10.04 0.48
CA PHE A 16 -10.10 -9.86 -0.96
C PHE A 16 -10.25 -8.38 -1.31
N GLY A 17 -10.08 -8.03 -2.56
CA GLY A 17 -10.38 -6.68 -3.05
C GLY A 17 -9.54 -6.25 -4.25
N SER A 18 -9.82 -5.03 -4.67
CA SER A 18 -9.16 -4.31 -5.74
C SER A 18 -9.21 -2.81 -5.43
N ALA A 19 -8.55 -1.97 -6.21
CA ALA A 19 -8.68 -0.52 -6.08
C ALA A 19 -10.14 -0.07 -6.30
N ALA A 20 -10.84 -0.70 -7.24
CA ALA A 20 -12.26 -0.42 -7.49
C ALA A 20 -13.14 -0.79 -6.29
N GLU A 21 -12.88 -1.94 -5.67
CA GLU A 21 -13.63 -2.40 -4.50
C GLU A 21 -13.38 -1.50 -3.28
N ILE A 22 -12.12 -1.15 -3.00
CA ILE A 22 -11.78 -0.22 -1.91
C ILE A 22 -12.42 1.16 -2.17
N ARG A 23 -12.40 1.64 -3.43
CA ARG A 23 -13.07 2.90 -3.80
C ARG A 23 -14.55 2.85 -3.45
N ARG A 24 -15.24 1.76 -3.81
CA ARG A 24 -16.64 1.55 -3.48
C ARG A 24 -16.90 1.61 -1.96
N TRP A 25 -16.05 0.95 -1.16
CA TRP A 25 -16.16 0.98 0.31
C TRP A 25 -15.92 2.38 0.88
N HIS A 26 -14.95 3.13 0.36
CA HIS A 26 -14.65 4.48 0.82
C HIS A 26 -15.76 5.47 0.45
N ILE A 27 -16.29 5.40 -0.77
CA ILE A 27 -17.43 6.22 -1.19
C ILE A 27 -18.67 5.91 -0.33
N ALA A 28 -18.93 4.64 -0.02
CA ALA A 28 -20.03 4.24 0.86
C ALA A 28 -19.89 4.80 2.30
N ARG A 29 -18.67 5.16 2.72
CA ARG A 29 -18.38 5.85 3.99
C ARG A 29 -18.48 7.38 3.88
N GLY A 30 -18.85 7.92 2.73
CA GLY A 30 -18.97 9.37 2.50
C GLY A 30 -17.68 10.04 2.02
N TRP A 31 -16.66 9.29 1.63
CA TRP A 31 -15.44 9.86 1.08
C TRP A 31 -15.63 10.20 -0.41
N SER A 32 -14.86 11.20 -0.89
CA SER A 32 -14.95 11.63 -2.30
C SER A 32 -14.31 10.65 -3.28
N ASP A 33 -13.36 9.83 -2.84
CA ASP A 33 -12.63 8.86 -3.65
C ASP A 33 -11.91 7.84 -2.75
N ILE A 34 -11.23 6.86 -3.34
CA ILE A 34 -10.31 5.97 -2.65
C ILE A 34 -9.22 6.77 -1.92
N GLY A 35 -8.88 6.37 -0.70
CA GLY A 35 -7.87 7.04 0.11
C GLY A 35 -6.42 6.73 -0.27
N TYR A 36 -6.18 5.58 -0.94
CA TYR A 36 -4.84 5.09 -1.29
C TYR A 36 -4.46 5.42 -2.72
N HIS A 37 -3.18 5.65 -2.98
CA HIS A 37 -2.65 5.95 -4.33
C HIS A 37 -2.34 4.68 -5.12
N LEU A 38 -1.80 3.66 -4.47
CA LEU A 38 -1.55 2.35 -5.06
C LEU A 38 -2.22 1.25 -4.23
N VAL A 39 -2.68 0.22 -4.91
CA VAL A 39 -3.23 -1.01 -4.30
C VAL A 39 -2.51 -2.21 -4.88
N ILE A 40 -1.99 -3.09 -4.01
CA ILE A 40 -1.29 -4.32 -4.41
C ILE A 40 -2.18 -5.51 -4.07
N LEU A 41 -2.59 -6.22 -5.10
CA LEU A 41 -3.55 -7.31 -5.00
C LEU A 41 -2.90 -8.60 -4.49
N ASN A 42 -3.74 -9.47 -3.89
CA ASN A 42 -3.36 -10.81 -3.43
C ASN A 42 -3.96 -11.94 -4.29
N GLY A 43 -4.51 -11.61 -5.46
CA GLY A 43 -5.17 -12.56 -6.32
C GLY A 43 -6.62 -12.93 -5.95
N LEU A 44 -7.11 -12.48 -4.80
CA LEU A 44 -8.47 -12.74 -4.32
C LEU A 44 -9.32 -11.47 -4.53
N ILE A 45 -10.12 -11.45 -5.59
CA ILE A 45 -10.88 -10.26 -5.96
C ILE A 45 -12.36 -10.29 -5.55
N LEU A 46 -12.85 -11.45 -5.11
CA LEU A 46 -14.24 -11.66 -4.71
C LEU A 46 -14.32 -12.23 -3.30
N PRO A 47 -15.38 -11.91 -2.52
CA PRO A 47 -15.58 -12.48 -1.21
C PRO A 47 -15.92 -13.97 -1.29
N ASP A 48 -15.51 -14.73 -0.27
CA ASP A 48 -16.05 -16.06 -0.04
C ASP A 48 -17.42 -15.93 0.65
N THR A 49 -18.46 -16.39 -0.01
CA THR A 49 -19.83 -16.31 0.49
C THR A 49 -20.53 -17.66 0.38
N LYS A 50 -21.68 -17.82 1.06
CA LYS A 50 -22.51 -19.02 0.95
C LYS A 50 -22.88 -19.40 -0.49
N HIS A 51 -22.96 -18.40 -1.38
CA HIS A 51 -23.42 -18.56 -2.77
C HIS A 51 -22.31 -18.39 -3.81
N GLN A 52 -21.11 -17.96 -3.38
CA GLN A 52 -20.00 -17.66 -4.28
C GLN A 52 -18.68 -18.03 -3.58
N LYS A 53 -18.00 -19.02 -4.13
CA LYS A 53 -16.66 -19.38 -3.62
C LYS A 53 -15.63 -18.31 -4.00
N GLN A 54 -14.70 -18.08 -3.11
CA GLN A 54 -13.55 -17.22 -3.36
C GLN A 54 -12.77 -17.75 -4.58
N LEU A 55 -12.50 -16.85 -5.52
CA LEU A 55 -11.74 -17.16 -6.72
C LEU A 55 -10.34 -16.56 -6.59
N TYR A 56 -9.33 -17.43 -6.59
CA TYR A 56 -7.94 -17.00 -6.68
C TYR A 56 -7.51 -16.93 -8.14
N LEU A 57 -7.00 -15.78 -8.54
CA LEU A 57 -6.47 -15.48 -9.87
C LEU A 57 -4.95 -15.25 -9.76
N PRO A 58 -4.11 -16.26 -10.05
CA PRO A 58 -2.67 -16.15 -9.84
C PRO A 58 -2.01 -14.97 -10.55
N PHE A 59 -2.51 -14.59 -11.73
CA PHE A 59 -1.99 -13.45 -12.50
C PHE A 59 -2.34 -12.07 -11.86
N MET A 60 -3.27 -12.05 -10.90
CA MET A 60 -3.62 -10.85 -10.13
C MET A 60 -2.84 -10.77 -8.81
N ASP A 61 -2.20 -11.84 -8.37
CA ASP A 61 -1.39 -11.82 -7.16
C ASP A 61 -0.11 -10.99 -7.38
N GLY A 62 0.04 -9.93 -6.59
CA GLY A 62 1.08 -8.93 -6.75
C GLY A 62 0.77 -7.86 -7.83
N ALA A 63 -0.37 -7.92 -8.53
CA ALA A 63 -0.73 -6.86 -9.46
C ALA A 63 -0.87 -5.52 -8.74
N VAL A 64 -0.37 -4.44 -9.36
CA VAL A 64 -0.44 -3.09 -8.80
C VAL A 64 -1.48 -2.29 -9.56
N GLU A 65 -2.46 -1.79 -8.84
CA GLU A 65 -3.52 -0.93 -9.38
C GLU A 65 -3.38 0.51 -8.90
N ILE A 66 -3.71 1.46 -9.77
CA ILE A 66 -3.80 2.87 -9.42
C ILE A 66 -5.13 3.10 -8.70
N GLY A 67 -5.03 3.61 -7.48
CA GLY A 67 -6.16 4.07 -6.69
C GLY A 67 -6.48 5.54 -6.98
N ARG A 68 -6.20 6.44 -6.01
CA ARG A 68 -6.27 7.88 -6.23
C ARG A 68 -5.20 8.29 -7.22
N ARG A 69 -5.60 9.02 -8.25
CA ARG A 69 -4.67 9.49 -9.29
C ARG A 69 -3.70 10.49 -8.71
N PHE A 70 -2.50 10.46 -9.21
CA PHE A 70 -1.44 11.43 -9.00
C PHE A 70 -0.65 11.56 -10.31
N ASP A 71 -0.03 12.69 -10.52
CA ASP A 71 0.81 12.91 -11.69
C ASP A 71 2.28 12.52 -11.43
N GLY A 72 3.16 12.85 -12.36
CA GLY A 72 4.57 12.47 -12.29
C GLY A 72 5.47 13.48 -11.60
N ASP A 73 4.93 14.55 -11.01
CA ASP A 73 5.73 15.56 -10.35
C ASP A 73 5.95 15.25 -8.85
N PRO A 74 6.91 15.90 -8.17
CA PRO A 74 7.21 15.61 -6.76
C PRO A 74 6.29 16.33 -5.76
N PHE A 75 5.18 16.88 -6.21
CA PHE A 75 4.25 17.64 -5.38
C PHE A 75 2.88 16.95 -5.28
N ILE A 76 2.15 17.21 -4.21
CA ILE A 76 0.76 16.79 -4.07
C ILE A 76 -0.15 18.00 -4.27
N SER A 77 -0.93 17.98 -5.32
CA SER A 77 -2.03 18.90 -5.56
C SER A 77 -3.27 18.53 -4.72
N GLN A 78 -4.23 19.46 -4.58
CA GLN A 78 -5.43 19.22 -3.76
C GLN A 78 -6.24 17.99 -4.21
N SER A 79 -6.28 17.70 -5.52
CA SER A 79 -6.99 16.54 -6.08
C SER A 79 -6.29 15.20 -5.80
N GLU A 80 -5.00 15.24 -5.53
CA GLU A 80 -4.16 14.07 -5.29
C GLU A 80 -4.06 13.70 -3.82
N VAL A 81 -4.37 14.64 -2.91
CA VAL A 81 -4.32 14.37 -1.47
C VAL A 81 -5.15 13.15 -1.12
N GLY A 82 -4.49 12.11 -0.61
CA GLY A 82 -5.12 10.88 -0.17
C GLY A 82 -5.92 11.07 1.14
N ALA A 83 -6.57 9.99 1.58
CA ALA A 83 -7.26 9.92 2.86
C ALA A 83 -6.86 8.63 3.58
N HIS A 84 -5.60 8.51 3.97
CA HIS A 84 -5.04 7.25 4.49
C HIS A 84 -4.22 7.42 5.79
N ALA A 85 -3.62 8.60 6.03
CA ALA A 85 -2.80 8.86 7.21
C ALA A 85 -3.04 10.29 7.71
N LEU A 86 -3.87 10.44 8.73
CA LEU A 86 -4.20 11.74 9.30
C LEU A 86 -2.92 12.48 9.71
N GLY A 87 -2.81 13.76 9.32
CA GLY A 87 -1.64 14.61 9.55
C GLY A 87 -0.52 14.47 8.50
N LEU A 88 -0.51 13.39 7.68
CA LEU A 88 0.48 13.17 6.62
C LEU A 88 -0.11 13.09 5.20
N ASN A 89 -1.43 13.13 5.04
CA ASN A 89 -2.06 12.98 3.73
C ASN A 89 -1.56 13.97 2.67
N ALA A 90 -1.23 15.20 3.10
CA ALA A 90 -0.86 16.28 2.18
C ALA A 90 0.59 16.19 1.67
N ASN A 91 1.42 15.30 2.21
CA ASN A 91 2.82 15.13 1.82
C ASN A 91 3.25 13.66 1.73
N SER A 92 2.29 12.75 1.52
CA SER A 92 2.56 11.31 1.41
C SER A 92 1.73 10.62 0.35
N LEU A 93 2.30 9.55 -0.22
CA LEU A 93 1.55 8.57 -0.99
C LEU A 93 1.21 7.37 -0.10
N GLY A 94 -0.02 6.88 -0.19
CA GLY A 94 -0.47 5.66 0.49
C GLY A 94 -0.43 4.46 -0.43
N ILE A 95 0.22 3.37 0.00
CA ILE A 95 0.25 2.09 -0.69
C ILE A 95 -0.48 1.07 0.19
N CYS A 96 -1.52 0.44 -0.34
CA CYS A 96 -2.34 -0.54 0.36
C CYS A 96 -2.13 -1.94 -0.22
N LEU A 97 -1.83 -2.92 0.63
CA LEU A 97 -1.82 -4.33 0.26
C LEU A 97 -3.19 -4.93 0.62
N ILE A 98 -3.78 -5.68 -0.31
CA ILE A 98 -4.98 -6.47 0.00
C ILE A 98 -4.58 -7.59 0.98
N GLY A 99 -5.20 -7.59 2.14
CA GLY A 99 -4.90 -8.52 3.24
C GLY A 99 -5.23 -7.92 4.59
N ILE A 100 -5.14 -8.73 5.64
CA ILE A 100 -5.32 -8.33 7.04
C ILE A 100 -3.96 -8.35 7.74
N ASP A 101 -3.36 -9.54 7.88
CA ASP A 101 -2.10 -9.82 8.58
C ASP A 101 -1.20 -10.81 7.83
N THR A 102 -1.71 -11.37 6.74
CA THR A 102 -1.01 -12.33 5.89
C THR A 102 -0.96 -11.80 4.46
N PHE A 103 0.23 -11.78 3.88
CA PHE A 103 0.52 -11.26 2.54
C PHE A 103 1.33 -12.28 1.76
N THR A 104 1.22 -12.23 0.44
CA THR A 104 1.92 -13.14 -0.47
C THR A 104 3.35 -12.68 -0.75
N ALA A 105 4.19 -13.60 -1.20
CA ALA A 105 5.53 -13.25 -1.70
C ALA A 105 5.45 -12.30 -2.90
N ALA A 106 4.48 -12.51 -3.79
CA ALA A 106 4.23 -11.64 -4.94
C ALA A 106 3.90 -10.20 -4.52
N GLN A 107 3.09 -10.00 -3.48
CA GLN A 107 2.81 -8.67 -2.96
C GLN A 107 4.06 -7.97 -2.44
N PHE A 108 4.93 -8.63 -1.68
CA PHE A 108 6.17 -8.02 -1.18
C PHE A 108 7.17 -7.71 -2.30
N VAL A 109 7.27 -8.58 -3.31
CA VAL A 109 8.10 -8.31 -4.52
C VAL A 109 7.56 -7.09 -5.25
N SER A 110 6.26 -7.01 -5.47
CA SER A 110 5.64 -5.87 -6.15
C SER A 110 5.73 -4.58 -5.35
N LEU A 111 5.63 -4.65 -4.02
CA LEU A 111 5.84 -3.49 -3.14
C LEU A 111 7.27 -2.97 -3.25
N ALA A 112 8.28 -3.85 -3.21
CA ALA A 112 9.68 -3.44 -3.38
C ALA A 112 9.91 -2.80 -4.76
N ARG A 113 9.35 -3.39 -5.83
CA ARG A 113 9.43 -2.84 -7.19
C ARG A 113 8.75 -1.49 -7.32
N ALA A 114 7.55 -1.33 -6.75
CA ALA A 114 6.83 -0.06 -6.75
C ALA A 114 7.63 1.05 -6.03
N ILE A 115 8.19 0.75 -4.87
CA ILE A 115 9.04 1.70 -4.12
C ILE A 115 10.27 2.07 -4.94
N ARG A 116 10.98 1.10 -5.53
CA ARG A 116 12.16 1.38 -6.36
C ARG A 116 11.82 2.20 -7.61
N ALA A 117 10.65 1.94 -8.22
CA ALA A 117 10.17 2.75 -9.34
C ALA A 117 9.86 4.20 -8.92
N LEU A 118 9.22 4.39 -7.78
CA LEU A 118 8.96 5.72 -7.22
C LEU A 118 10.26 6.46 -6.87
N GLU A 119 11.24 5.80 -6.23
CA GLU A 119 12.55 6.39 -5.91
C GLU A 119 13.33 6.81 -7.17
N ALA A 120 13.21 6.08 -8.27
CA ALA A 120 13.88 6.36 -9.54
C ALA A 120 13.15 7.44 -10.38
N HIS A 121 11.90 7.76 -10.06
CA HIS A 121 11.08 8.72 -10.78
C HIS A 121 11.26 10.15 -10.21
N PRO A 122 11.12 11.22 -11.00
CA PRO A 122 11.13 12.59 -10.49
C PRO A 122 10.18 12.83 -9.31
N LEU A 123 9.02 12.18 -9.30
CA LEU A 123 8.08 12.17 -8.19
C LEU A 123 8.74 11.80 -6.85
N GLY A 124 9.70 10.89 -6.86
CA GLY A 124 10.41 10.42 -5.68
C GLY A 124 11.59 11.28 -5.26
N ALA A 125 11.81 12.45 -5.86
CA ALA A 125 13.00 13.29 -5.59
C ALA A 125 13.22 13.64 -4.10
N HIS A 126 12.17 13.63 -3.30
CA HIS A 126 12.20 13.93 -1.86
C HIS A 126 11.91 12.71 -0.97
N LEU A 127 11.68 11.54 -1.57
CA LEU A 127 11.46 10.30 -0.82
C LEU A 127 12.76 9.82 -0.19
N ARG A 128 12.66 9.42 1.08
CA ARG A 128 13.77 8.84 1.83
C ARG A 128 13.34 7.52 2.45
N ARG A 129 14.24 6.56 2.50
CA ARG A 129 13.98 5.23 3.07
C ARG A 129 13.51 5.28 4.53
N ASP A 130 14.02 6.22 5.32
CA ASP A 130 13.61 6.45 6.71
C ASP A 130 12.22 7.08 6.85
N ARG A 131 11.62 7.51 5.73
CA ARG A 131 10.23 8.02 5.64
C ARG A 131 9.25 7.07 4.96
N ILE A 132 9.64 5.81 4.77
CA ILE A 132 8.74 4.73 4.40
C ILE A 132 8.23 4.11 5.70
N LEU A 133 6.98 4.39 6.04
CA LEU A 133 6.38 4.06 7.32
C LEU A 133 5.18 3.14 7.17
N GLY A 134 4.97 2.26 8.15
CA GLY A 134 3.66 1.65 8.33
C GLY A 134 2.69 2.66 8.94
N HIS A 135 1.40 2.52 8.71
CA HIS A 135 0.39 3.40 9.31
C HIS A 135 0.55 3.48 10.84
N TYR A 136 0.91 2.37 11.49
CA TYR A 136 1.15 2.33 12.95
C TYR A 136 2.32 3.21 13.43
N GLN A 137 3.20 3.65 12.55
CA GLN A 137 4.35 4.50 12.86
C GLN A 137 4.06 5.98 12.66
N THR A 138 2.87 6.33 12.13
CA THR A 138 2.50 7.72 11.90
C THR A 138 2.12 8.42 13.21
N PRO A 139 2.33 9.75 13.33
CA PRO A 139 2.08 10.47 14.58
C PRO A 139 0.65 10.36 15.11
N GLN A 140 -0.32 10.15 14.22
CA GLN A 140 -1.74 10.06 14.57
C GLN A 140 -2.33 8.66 14.33
N ALA A 141 -1.48 7.63 14.47
CA ALA A 141 -1.90 6.23 14.28
C ALA A 141 -2.99 5.77 15.25
N GLY A 142 -3.06 6.35 16.46
CA GLY A 142 -4.11 6.03 17.42
C GLY A 142 -4.15 4.56 17.86
N GLY A 143 -2.98 3.91 18.01
CA GLY A 143 -2.88 2.50 18.40
C GLY A 143 -3.15 1.49 17.26
N LYS A 144 -3.27 1.94 16.03
CA LYS A 144 -3.43 1.04 14.86
C LYS A 144 -2.22 0.14 14.67
N THR A 145 -2.45 -1.05 14.15
CA THR A 145 -1.40 -2.04 13.85
C THR A 145 -1.07 -2.15 12.35
N CYS A 146 -1.95 -1.58 11.50
CA CYS A 146 -1.81 -1.56 10.04
C CYS A 146 -0.41 -1.08 9.60
N PRO A 147 0.26 -1.75 8.66
CA PRO A 147 -0.22 -2.83 7.80
C PRO A 147 -0.06 -4.26 8.36
N ASN A 148 0.16 -4.42 9.65
CA ASN A 148 0.29 -5.70 10.35
C ASN A 148 1.55 -6.52 9.96
N PHE A 149 2.54 -5.89 9.32
CA PHE A 149 3.86 -6.48 9.11
C PHE A 149 4.98 -5.52 9.56
N ASN A 150 6.20 -6.04 9.70
CA ASN A 150 7.36 -5.29 10.15
C ASN A 150 7.91 -4.43 9.01
N VAL A 151 7.43 -3.19 8.90
CA VAL A 151 7.83 -2.26 7.84
C VAL A 151 9.32 -1.91 7.91
N PRO A 152 9.93 -1.58 9.06
CA PRO A 152 11.38 -1.33 9.12
C PRO A 152 12.22 -2.50 8.58
N ARG A 153 11.86 -3.74 8.91
CA ARG A 153 12.56 -4.92 8.40
C ARG A 153 12.39 -5.06 6.89
N PHE A 154 11.17 -4.88 6.37
CA PHE A 154 10.91 -4.91 4.94
C PHE A 154 11.71 -3.83 4.20
N VAL A 155 11.79 -2.60 4.73
CA VAL A 155 12.53 -1.48 4.13
C VAL A 155 14.03 -1.80 4.00
N GLN A 156 14.63 -2.49 4.98
CA GLN A 156 16.01 -2.94 4.91
C GLN A 156 16.26 -3.94 3.77
N ASP A 157 15.26 -4.74 3.44
CA ASP A 157 15.39 -5.83 2.45
C ASP A 157 14.94 -5.42 1.02
N ILE A 158 14.45 -4.19 0.80
CA ILE A 158 13.91 -3.75 -0.51
C ILE A 158 14.87 -4.02 -1.67
N ASP A 159 16.15 -3.66 -1.54
CA ASP A 159 17.12 -3.82 -2.63
C ASP A 159 17.43 -5.29 -2.90
N LYS A 160 17.48 -6.12 -1.85
CA LYS A 160 17.63 -7.56 -1.98
C LYS A 160 16.43 -8.17 -2.70
N ILE A 161 15.21 -7.83 -2.27
CA ILE A 161 13.97 -8.32 -2.89
C ILE A 161 13.93 -7.88 -4.35
N PHE A 162 14.24 -6.62 -4.63
CA PHE A 162 14.24 -6.08 -5.99
C PHE A 162 15.23 -6.80 -6.90
N ALA A 163 16.43 -7.10 -6.40
CA ALA A 163 17.47 -7.80 -7.17
C ALA A 163 17.17 -9.28 -7.40
N THR A 164 16.57 -9.96 -6.41
CA THR A 164 16.31 -11.41 -6.48
C THR A 164 14.92 -11.74 -6.98
N LEU A 165 14.00 -10.77 -7.00
CA LEU A 165 12.57 -10.96 -7.24
C LEU A 165 11.95 -12.02 -6.31
N HIS A 166 12.49 -12.13 -5.11
CA HIS A 166 12.09 -13.09 -4.10
C HIS A 166 11.89 -12.43 -2.74
N ALA A 167 10.80 -12.77 -2.08
CA ALA A 167 10.50 -12.38 -0.71
C ALA A 167 9.92 -13.58 0.05
N ASN A 168 10.35 -13.75 1.30
CA ASN A 168 9.71 -14.70 2.21
C ASN A 168 8.80 -13.90 3.17
N PRO A 169 7.47 -14.02 3.06
CA PRO A 169 6.55 -13.26 3.91
C PRO A 169 6.74 -13.47 5.41
N ALA A 170 7.26 -14.64 5.81
CA ALA A 170 7.50 -14.94 7.21
C ALA A 170 8.57 -14.01 7.84
N ASP A 171 9.49 -13.48 7.04
CA ASP A 171 10.57 -12.59 7.52
C ASP A 171 10.02 -11.22 7.97
N TYR A 172 8.80 -10.88 7.55
CA TYR A 172 8.17 -9.58 7.82
C TYR A 172 7.03 -9.65 8.82
N ARG A 173 6.80 -10.81 9.47
CA ARG A 173 5.80 -10.89 10.54
C ARG A 173 6.15 -9.96 11.69
N ARG A 174 5.17 -9.25 12.22
CA ARG A 174 5.35 -8.51 13.47
C ARG A 174 5.39 -9.52 14.61
N THR A 175 6.43 -9.44 15.40
CA THR A 175 6.41 -10.04 16.75
C THR A 175 5.55 -9.16 17.63
N ALA A 176 4.66 -9.78 18.40
CA ALA A 176 3.76 -9.10 19.32
C ALA A 176 4.54 -8.28 20.37
#